data_b5d4b2ce140255059807c74f9cced305
#
_entry.id   b5d4b2ce140255059807c74f9cced305
#
_cell.length_a   1.000
_cell.length_b   1.000
_cell.length_c   1.000
_cell.angle_alpha   90.00
_cell.angle_beta   90.00
_cell.angle_gamma   90.00
#
_symmetry.space_group_name_H-M   'P 1'
#
loop_
_entity.id
_entity.type
_entity.pdbx_description
1 polymer ?
#
loop_
_entity_poly.entity_id
_entity_poly.type
_entity_poly.pdbx_seq_one_letter_code
_entity_poly.pdbx_strand_id
1 'polypeptide(L)'
;VMAFMQHVRHQRVQRLLTETPESFTDHFADRANTRGLVAKALRDGRKHLSSREARRVIRDYGVHTIDTMYCDDMEEVLEIFSIERRPIDVTVIHEQVCHPFLDLSPTQRRYKGTVKKLNSEQAIIDACRFLEEEYQEHFPDSGFLGFAVQHSYQHVGGIEFSVGITRDDVFGPLVVCGAAGAQVNIMTDRQIALPPLN
;
A
#
# COMPACT_ATOMS: atom_id res chain seq x y z
N VAL A 1 -27.17 28.19 -4.68
CA VAL A 1 -26.78 26.77 -4.52
C VAL A 1 -25.48 26.65 -3.75
N MET A 2 -24.38 27.31 -4.16
CA MET A 2 -23.06 27.20 -3.49
C MET A 2 -23.10 27.56 -2.00
N ALA A 3 -23.72 28.69 -1.63
CA ALA A 3 -23.83 29.10 -0.23
C ALA A 3 -24.62 28.09 0.63
N PHE A 4 -25.69 27.53 0.07
CA PHE A 4 -26.46 26.48 0.73
C PHE A 4 -25.64 25.20 0.95
N MET A 5 -24.91 24.77 -0.05
CA MET A 5 -24.02 23.60 0.07
C MET A 5 -22.90 23.82 1.09
N GLN A 6 -22.36 25.04 1.16
CA GLN A 6 -21.40 25.44 2.18
C GLN A 6 -22.01 25.37 3.59
N HIS A 7 -23.24 25.84 3.75
CA HIS A 7 -23.93 25.79 5.04
C HIS A 7 -24.21 24.35 5.49
N VAL A 8 -24.70 23.50 4.59
CA VAL A 8 -24.90 22.06 4.87
C VAL A 8 -23.60 21.37 5.25
N ARG A 9 -22.51 21.69 4.54
CA ARG A 9 -21.17 21.16 4.84
C ARG A 9 -20.68 21.61 6.22
N HIS A 10 -20.89 22.89 6.55
CA HIS A 10 -20.53 23.44 7.85
C HIS A 10 -21.31 22.76 8.98
N GLN A 11 -22.64 22.59 8.84
CA GLN A 11 -23.44 21.88 9.86
C GLN A 11 -23.01 20.43 10.03
N ARG A 12 -22.63 19.74 8.94
CA ARG A 12 -22.10 18.38 9.02
C ARG A 12 -20.79 18.32 9.80
N VAL A 13 -19.87 19.26 9.52
CA VAL A 13 -18.59 19.37 10.24
C VAL A 13 -18.83 19.64 11.72
N GLN A 14 -19.76 20.56 12.08
CA GLN A 14 -20.09 20.83 13.46
C GLN A 14 -20.64 19.61 14.21
N ARG A 15 -21.46 18.78 13.55
CA ARG A 15 -21.92 17.52 14.14
C ARG A 15 -20.75 16.55 14.38
N LEU A 16 -19.90 16.35 13.38
CA LEU A 16 -18.73 15.47 13.51
C LEU A 16 -17.78 15.89 14.64
N LEU A 17 -17.65 17.20 14.91
CA LEU A 17 -16.83 17.72 16.01
C LEU A 17 -17.43 17.44 17.40
N THR A 18 -18.74 17.19 17.48
CA THR A 18 -19.45 16.91 18.75
C THR A 18 -19.73 15.42 18.95
N GLU A 19 -19.53 14.59 17.93
CA GLU A 19 -19.67 13.14 18.03
C GLU A 19 -18.49 12.56 18.80
N THR A 20 -18.78 11.75 19.80
CA THR A 20 -17.76 10.99 20.51
C THR A 20 -17.47 9.72 19.69
N PRO A 21 -16.20 9.50 19.29
CA PRO A 21 -15.86 8.27 18.56
C PRO A 21 -16.28 7.02 19.31
N GLU A 22 -16.88 6.06 18.63
CA GLU A 22 -17.13 4.77 19.22
C GLU A 22 -15.80 4.11 19.60
N SER A 23 -15.72 3.61 20.83
CA SER A 23 -14.57 2.80 21.23
C SER A 23 -14.71 1.42 20.57
N PHE A 24 -13.99 1.20 19.49
CA PHE A 24 -13.85 -0.14 18.95
C PHE A 24 -13.14 -1.03 19.98
N THR A 25 -13.86 -1.98 20.53
CA THR A 25 -13.28 -3.08 21.32
C THR A 25 -12.56 -4.02 20.35
N ASP A 26 -11.32 -3.71 20.03
CA ASP A 26 -10.44 -4.52 19.18
C ASP A 26 -10.10 -5.85 19.87
N HIS A 27 -10.96 -6.83 19.73
CA HIS A 27 -10.71 -8.17 20.25
C HIS A 27 -9.66 -8.94 19.45
N PHE A 28 -9.23 -8.43 18.30
CA PHE A 28 -8.36 -9.14 17.35
C PHE A 28 -7.01 -8.47 17.06
N ALA A 29 -6.75 -7.28 17.59
CA ALA A 29 -5.52 -6.58 17.25
C ALA A 29 -4.31 -7.12 18.00
N ASP A 30 -3.31 -7.64 17.28
CA ASP A 30 -2.00 -7.95 17.83
C ASP A 30 -1.15 -6.68 17.97
N ARG A 31 -1.54 -5.84 18.93
CA ARG A 31 -0.85 -4.58 19.21
C ARG A 31 0.60 -4.74 19.65
N ALA A 32 0.94 -5.87 20.24
CA ALA A 32 2.30 -6.14 20.71
C ALA A 32 3.22 -6.37 19.51
N ASN A 33 2.79 -7.18 18.54
CA ASN A 33 3.54 -7.42 17.32
C ASN A 33 3.73 -6.14 16.50
N THR A 34 2.67 -5.38 16.29
CA THR A 34 2.73 -4.08 15.58
C THR A 34 3.71 -3.11 16.26
N ARG A 35 3.68 -2.98 17.59
CA ARG A 35 4.62 -2.13 18.34
C ARG A 35 6.05 -2.61 18.16
N GLY A 36 6.29 -3.92 18.14
CA GLY A 36 7.60 -4.52 17.90
C GLY A 36 8.15 -4.16 16.52
N LEU A 37 7.32 -4.25 15.47
CA LEU A 37 7.68 -3.86 14.09
C LEU A 37 8.05 -2.38 14.00
N VAL A 38 7.21 -1.51 14.54
CA VAL A 38 7.46 -0.06 14.53
C VAL A 38 8.73 0.27 15.32
N ALA A 39 8.90 -0.30 16.52
CA ALA A 39 10.10 -0.07 17.33
C ALA A 39 11.38 -0.56 16.63
N LYS A 40 11.30 -1.67 15.88
CA LYS A 40 12.44 -2.14 15.08
C LYS A 40 12.76 -1.14 13.97
N ALA A 41 11.79 -0.70 13.19
CA ALA A 41 12.01 0.27 12.13
C ALA A 41 12.66 1.57 12.63
N LEU A 42 12.20 2.07 13.79
CA LEU A 42 12.78 3.25 14.42
C LEU A 42 14.22 3.05 14.90
N ARG A 43 14.54 1.88 15.49
CA ARG A 43 15.92 1.54 15.88
C ARG A 43 16.86 1.45 14.68
N ASP A 44 16.36 0.95 13.56
CA ASP A 44 17.10 0.87 12.30
C ASP A 44 17.23 2.24 11.60
N GLY A 45 16.73 3.33 12.22
CA GLY A 45 16.75 4.69 11.67
C GLY A 45 15.79 4.91 10.50
N ARG A 46 14.89 3.95 10.23
CA ARG A 46 13.95 4.03 9.12
C ARG A 46 12.76 4.93 9.49
N LYS A 47 12.31 5.74 8.53
CA LYS A 47 11.13 6.60 8.66
C LYS A 47 9.86 5.93 8.15
N HIS A 48 10.00 4.83 7.42
CA HIS A 48 8.91 4.10 6.80
C HIS A 48 9.02 2.60 7.09
N LEU A 49 7.88 1.92 7.12
CA LEU A 49 7.82 0.46 7.11
C LEU A 49 7.98 -0.03 5.67
N SER A 50 8.55 -1.21 5.50
CA SER A 50 8.51 -1.90 4.20
C SER A 50 7.07 -2.31 3.86
N SER A 51 6.80 -2.61 2.58
CA SER A 51 5.48 -3.08 2.14
C SER A 51 5.05 -4.35 2.88
N ARG A 52 5.99 -5.24 3.18
CA ARG A 52 5.78 -6.46 3.96
C ARG A 52 5.39 -6.16 5.40
N GLU A 53 6.10 -5.24 6.06
CA GLU A 53 5.81 -4.82 7.43
C GLU A 53 4.47 -4.07 7.52
N ALA A 54 4.20 -3.15 6.60
CA ALA A 54 2.94 -2.42 6.56
C ALA A 54 1.73 -3.35 6.38
N ARG A 55 1.83 -4.34 5.49
CA ARG A 55 0.80 -5.37 5.32
C ARG A 55 0.60 -6.20 6.58
N ARG A 56 1.69 -6.52 7.30
CA ARG A 56 1.59 -7.23 8.57
C ARG A 56 0.83 -6.41 9.61
N VAL A 57 1.12 -5.11 9.73
CA VAL A 57 0.38 -4.20 10.63
C VAL A 57 -1.11 -4.21 10.31
N ILE A 58 -1.48 -4.09 9.03
CA ILE A 58 -2.89 -4.11 8.60
C ILE A 58 -3.58 -5.42 9.01
N ARG A 59 -2.90 -6.56 8.84
CA ARG A 59 -3.42 -7.88 9.25
C ARG A 59 -3.52 -8.02 10.77
N ASP A 60 -2.57 -7.50 11.53
CA ASP A 60 -2.58 -7.50 12.99
C ASP A 60 -3.80 -6.75 13.55
N TYR A 61 -4.38 -5.83 12.76
CA TYR A 61 -5.65 -5.13 13.07
C TYR A 61 -6.89 -5.76 12.42
N GLY A 62 -6.79 -7.01 11.95
CA GLY A 62 -7.93 -7.77 11.45
C GLY A 62 -8.39 -7.40 10.03
N VAL A 63 -7.67 -6.55 9.32
CA VAL A 63 -8.00 -6.25 7.92
C VAL A 63 -7.49 -7.35 7.01
N HIS A 64 -8.38 -7.96 6.26
CA HIS A 64 -8.02 -9.00 5.29
C HIS A 64 -7.21 -8.40 4.15
N THR A 65 -6.05 -8.98 3.90
CA THR A 65 -5.19 -8.64 2.76
C THR A 65 -5.08 -9.85 1.84
N ILE A 66 -4.83 -9.61 0.56
CA ILE A 66 -4.53 -10.67 -0.39
C ILE A 66 -3.27 -11.42 0.07
N ASP A 67 -3.33 -12.76 0.03
CA ASP A 67 -2.17 -13.58 0.36
C ASP A 67 -1.03 -13.27 -0.61
N THR A 68 0.13 -13.01 -0.02
CA THR A 68 1.32 -12.56 -0.73
C THR A 68 2.50 -13.41 -0.31
N MET A 69 3.13 -14.04 -1.27
CA MET A 69 4.37 -14.76 -1.11
C MET A 69 5.53 -13.82 -1.45
N TYR A 70 6.61 -13.92 -0.73
CA TYR A 70 7.78 -13.07 -0.91
C TYR A 70 8.95 -13.92 -1.37
N CYS A 71 9.58 -13.52 -2.46
CA CYS A 71 10.67 -14.21 -3.13
C CYS A 71 11.88 -13.28 -3.17
N ASP A 72 13.05 -13.83 -2.90
CA ASP A 72 14.29 -13.07 -2.95
C ASP A 72 14.80 -12.94 -4.40
N ASP A 73 14.46 -13.89 -5.25
CA ASP A 73 14.88 -13.94 -6.65
C ASP A 73 13.80 -14.50 -7.60
N MET A 74 14.13 -14.54 -8.88
CA MET A 74 13.27 -15.04 -9.95
C MET A 74 13.03 -16.55 -9.87
N GLU A 75 14.00 -17.32 -9.42
CA GLU A 75 13.91 -18.76 -9.29
C GLU A 75 12.81 -19.16 -8.32
N GLU A 76 12.72 -18.48 -7.19
CA GLU A 76 11.63 -18.68 -6.21
C GLU A 76 10.26 -18.30 -6.77
N VAL A 77 10.18 -17.25 -7.61
CA VAL A 77 8.92 -16.88 -8.29
C VAL A 77 8.46 -18.00 -9.23
N LEU A 78 9.39 -18.60 -9.98
CA LEU A 78 9.10 -19.73 -10.88
C LEU A 78 8.69 -20.97 -10.11
N GLU A 79 9.31 -21.25 -8.97
CA GLU A 79 8.94 -22.35 -8.10
C GLU A 79 7.50 -22.20 -7.59
N ILE A 80 7.12 -21.02 -7.09
CA ILE A 80 5.76 -20.72 -6.68
C ILE A 80 4.77 -20.94 -7.83
N PHE A 81 5.07 -20.42 -9.02
CA PHE A 81 4.21 -20.61 -10.18
C PHE A 81 4.04 -22.07 -10.57
N SER A 82 5.10 -22.88 -10.46
CA SER A 82 5.06 -24.31 -10.76
C SER A 82 4.12 -25.10 -9.84
N ILE A 83 4.04 -24.66 -8.57
CA ILE A 83 3.18 -25.25 -7.54
C ILE A 83 1.72 -24.79 -7.72
N GLU A 84 1.52 -23.49 -7.85
CA GLU A 84 0.19 -22.89 -7.85
C GLU A 84 -0.57 -23.09 -9.16
N ARG A 85 0.13 -23.13 -10.29
CA ARG A 85 -0.43 -23.33 -11.66
C ARG A 85 -1.61 -22.41 -12.00
N ARG A 86 -1.59 -21.20 -11.47
CA ARG A 86 -2.59 -20.16 -11.70
C ARG A 86 -1.89 -18.88 -12.15
N PRO A 87 -2.59 -17.99 -12.87
CA PRO A 87 -2.02 -16.69 -13.20
C PRO A 87 -1.63 -15.92 -11.92
N ILE A 88 -0.43 -15.35 -11.94
CA ILE A 88 0.12 -14.58 -10.82
C ILE A 88 0.38 -13.13 -11.23
N ASP A 89 0.38 -12.26 -10.23
CA ASP A 89 0.84 -10.89 -10.32
C ASP A 89 2.17 -10.79 -9.56
N VAL A 90 3.19 -10.21 -10.19
CA VAL A 90 4.51 -10.02 -9.61
C VAL A 90 4.78 -8.54 -9.40
N THR A 91 5.17 -8.18 -8.20
CA THR A 91 5.46 -6.80 -7.77
C THR A 91 6.84 -6.74 -7.14
N VAL A 92 7.62 -5.71 -7.41
CA VAL A 92 8.90 -5.47 -6.74
C VAL A 92 8.69 -5.09 -5.28
N ILE A 93 9.51 -5.64 -4.39
CA ILE A 93 9.52 -5.26 -2.98
C ILE A 93 10.38 -4.00 -2.82
N HIS A 94 9.76 -2.93 -2.35
CA HIS A 94 10.46 -1.72 -2.00
C HIS A 94 10.92 -1.74 -0.55
N GLU A 95 12.15 -1.31 -0.30
CA GLU A 95 12.69 -1.10 1.05
C GLU A 95 11.88 -0.07 1.83
N GLN A 96 11.38 0.94 1.11
CA GLN A 96 10.47 1.93 1.64
C GLN A 96 9.13 1.79 0.93
N VAL A 97 8.04 1.79 1.67
CA VAL A 97 6.73 1.93 1.04
C VAL A 97 6.72 3.29 0.36
N CYS A 98 6.93 3.28 -0.96
CA CYS A 98 6.69 4.47 -1.76
C CYS A 98 5.20 4.78 -1.66
N HIS A 99 4.84 5.60 -0.70
CA HIS A 99 3.48 6.08 -0.60
C HIS A 99 3.20 6.86 -1.88
N PRO A 100 2.17 6.51 -2.68
CA PRO A 100 1.87 7.20 -3.94
C PRO A 100 1.59 8.69 -3.73
N PHE A 101 1.62 9.15 -2.48
CA PHE A 101 1.30 10.48 -2.04
C PHE A 101 2.49 11.27 -1.46
N LEU A 102 3.67 10.67 -1.34
CA LEU A 102 4.86 11.37 -0.87
C LEU A 102 5.77 11.65 -2.07
N ASP A 103 6.25 12.85 -2.14
CA ASP A 103 7.28 13.49 -2.99
C ASP A 103 8.10 12.60 -3.94
N LEU A 104 7.42 11.76 -4.71
CA LEU A 104 8.05 11.05 -5.80
C LEU A 104 8.44 12.05 -6.89
N SER A 105 9.66 11.97 -7.34
CA SER A 105 10.10 12.71 -8.52
C SER A 105 9.22 12.37 -9.73
N PRO A 106 9.11 13.24 -10.75
CA PRO A 106 8.34 12.96 -11.95
C PRO A 106 8.71 11.64 -12.65
N THR A 107 9.97 11.22 -12.55
CA THR A 107 10.47 9.94 -13.05
C THR A 107 9.95 8.77 -12.22
N GLN A 108 10.02 8.84 -10.90
CA GLN A 108 9.51 7.80 -10.01
C GLN A 108 8.00 7.59 -10.10
N ARG A 109 7.22 8.63 -10.48
CA ARG A 109 5.78 8.50 -10.76
C ARG A 109 5.45 7.64 -11.97
N ARG A 110 6.40 7.42 -12.88
CA ARG A 110 6.24 6.59 -14.08
C ARG A 110 6.65 5.13 -13.85
N TYR A 111 7.26 4.85 -12.72
CA TYR A 111 7.71 3.52 -12.39
C TYR A 111 6.57 2.49 -12.38
N LYS A 112 6.79 1.39 -13.07
CA LYS A 112 5.84 0.27 -13.15
C LYS A 112 6.38 -0.91 -12.33
N GLY A 113 6.13 -0.88 -11.05
CA GLY A 113 6.62 -1.90 -10.11
C GLY A 113 5.81 -3.20 -10.09
N THR A 114 4.84 -3.40 -11.00
CA THR A 114 3.97 -4.58 -11.00
C THR A 114 3.66 -5.02 -12.42
N VAL A 115 3.79 -6.32 -12.69
CA VAL A 115 3.27 -6.97 -13.90
C VAL A 115 2.20 -7.97 -13.49
N LYS A 116 1.05 -7.90 -14.15
CA LYS A 116 -0.16 -8.67 -13.79
C LYS A 116 -0.45 -9.79 -14.81
N LYS A 117 -1.16 -10.81 -14.35
CA LYS A 117 -1.70 -11.91 -15.19
C LYS A 117 -0.65 -12.74 -15.91
N LEU A 118 0.45 -13.02 -15.24
CA LEU A 118 1.49 -13.89 -15.75
C LEU A 118 1.00 -15.35 -15.68
N ASN A 119 1.01 -16.04 -16.81
CA ASN A 119 0.42 -17.37 -16.96
C ASN A 119 1.36 -18.39 -17.63
N SER A 120 2.62 -18.03 -17.82
CA SER A 120 3.67 -18.92 -18.36
C SER A 120 5.03 -18.60 -17.76
N GLU A 121 5.91 -19.58 -17.69
CA GLU A 121 7.28 -19.41 -17.18
C GLU A 121 8.03 -18.32 -17.94
N GLN A 122 7.93 -18.31 -19.28
CA GLN A 122 8.61 -17.32 -20.09
C GLN A 122 8.12 -15.89 -19.78
N ALA A 123 6.80 -15.71 -19.61
CA ALA A 123 6.24 -14.42 -19.26
C ALA A 123 6.70 -13.94 -17.86
N ILE A 124 6.91 -14.87 -16.92
CA ILE A 124 7.43 -14.57 -15.59
C ILE A 124 8.89 -14.15 -15.67
N ILE A 125 9.72 -14.89 -16.43
CA ILE A 125 11.13 -14.55 -16.62
C ILE A 125 11.27 -13.14 -17.20
N ASP A 126 10.52 -12.86 -18.26
CA ASP A 126 10.56 -11.55 -18.93
C ASP A 126 10.06 -10.44 -17.99
N ALA A 127 9.01 -10.72 -17.21
CA ALA A 127 8.48 -9.77 -16.23
C ALA A 127 9.45 -9.49 -15.08
N CYS A 128 10.09 -10.50 -14.51
CA CYS A 128 11.04 -10.33 -13.41
C CYS A 128 12.26 -9.51 -13.87
N ARG A 129 12.81 -9.79 -15.04
CA ARG A 129 13.92 -9.01 -15.62
C ARG A 129 13.52 -7.55 -15.87
N PHE A 130 12.37 -7.35 -16.50
CA PHE A 130 11.84 -6.01 -16.74
C PHE A 130 11.67 -5.23 -15.44
N LEU A 131 11.09 -5.85 -14.40
CA LEU A 131 10.85 -5.22 -13.11
C LEU A 131 12.15 -4.87 -12.39
N GLU A 132 13.16 -5.72 -12.47
CA GLU A 132 14.47 -5.48 -11.87
C GLU A 132 15.20 -4.33 -12.58
N GLU A 133 15.20 -4.31 -13.92
CA GLU A 133 15.79 -3.24 -14.73
C GLU A 133 15.10 -1.89 -14.45
N GLU A 134 13.77 -1.85 -14.49
CA GLU A 134 12.97 -0.66 -14.16
C GLU A 134 13.24 -0.16 -12.74
N TYR A 135 13.40 -1.08 -11.78
CA TYR A 135 13.71 -0.72 -10.40
C TYR A 135 15.08 -0.07 -10.29
N GLN A 136 16.09 -0.66 -10.89
CA GLN A 136 17.47 -0.13 -10.86
C GLN A 136 17.57 1.21 -11.56
N GLU A 137 16.85 1.42 -12.66
CA GLU A 137 16.80 2.70 -13.37
C GLU A 137 16.19 3.83 -12.52
N HIS A 138 15.08 3.51 -11.81
CA HIS A 138 14.34 4.52 -11.08
C HIS A 138 14.82 4.71 -9.62
N PHE A 139 15.49 3.71 -9.06
CA PHE A 139 15.97 3.70 -7.67
C PHE A 139 17.41 3.19 -7.55
N PRO A 140 18.39 3.85 -8.23
CA PRO A 140 19.78 3.36 -8.31
C PRO A 140 20.49 3.26 -6.96
N ASP A 141 20.06 4.08 -5.98
CA ASP A 141 20.65 4.11 -4.63
C ASP A 141 19.97 3.17 -3.65
N SER A 142 18.96 2.42 -4.09
CA SER A 142 18.18 1.50 -3.24
C SER A 142 18.49 0.06 -3.60
N GLY A 143 18.69 -0.78 -2.58
CA GLY A 143 18.86 -2.22 -2.77
C GLY A 143 17.56 -2.88 -3.28
N PHE A 144 17.70 -3.77 -4.23
CA PHE A 144 16.61 -4.64 -4.66
C PHE A 144 16.35 -5.71 -3.59
N LEU A 145 15.11 -5.83 -3.16
CA LEU A 145 14.70 -6.73 -2.07
C LEU A 145 13.94 -7.97 -2.54
N GLY A 146 13.82 -8.17 -3.85
CA GLY A 146 13.09 -9.28 -4.43
C GLY A 146 11.68 -8.94 -4.88
N PHE A 147 10.82 -9.96 -4.94
CA PHE A 147 9.50 -9.92 -5.52
C PHE A 147 8.40 -10.30 -4.51
N ALA A 148 7.26 -9.66 -4.63
CA ALA A 148 6.02 -10.06 -3.98
C ALA A 148 5.08 -10.68 -5.01
N VAL A 149 4.70 -11.92 -4.80
CA VAL A 149 3.87 -12.71 -5.71
C VAL A 149 2.47 -12.86 -5.11
N GLN A 150 1.46 -12.61 -5.92
CA GLN A 150 0.06 -12.75 -5.55
C GLN A 150 -0.69 -13.52 -6.64
N HIS A 151 -1.76 -14.22 -6.29
CA HIS A 151 -2.69 -14.70 -7.29
C HIS A 151 -3.32 -13.54 -8.03
N SER A 152 -3.45 -13.68 -9.35
CA SER A 152 -4.12 -12.69 -10.17
C SER A 152 -5.63 -12.75 -9.95
N TYR A 153 -6.15 -11.79 -9.20
CA TYR A 153 -7.59 -11.64 -8.97
C TYR A 153 -8.22 -10.79 -10.08
N GLN A 154 -9.26 -11.33 -10.71
CA GLN A 154 -10.10 -10.56 -11.61
C GLN A 154 -11.37 -10.15 -10.85
N HIS A 155 -11.37 -8.97 -10.29
CA HIS A 155 -12.61 -8.36 -9.80
C HIS A 155 -13.25 -7.56 -10.94
N VAL A 156 -14.30 -8.12 -11.52
CA VAL A 156 -15.13 -7.37 -12.47
C VAL A 156 -15.88 -6.30 -11.68
N GLY A 157 -15.58 -5.02 -11.97
CA GLY A 157 -16.20 -3.89 -11.27
C GLY A 157 -15.60 -3.53 -9.92
N GLY A 158 -14.48 -4.11 -9.52
CA GLY A 158 -13.74 -3.72 -8.32
C GLY A 158 -13.09 -2.35 -8.46
N ILE A 159 -13.04 -1.61 -7.35
CA ILE A 159 -12.34 -0.32 -7.24
C ILE A 159 -11.12 -0.52 -6.37
N GLU A 160 -9.94 -0.15 -6.86
CA GLU A 160 -8.72 -0.19 -6.08
C GLU A 160 -8.64 1.06 -5.19
N PHE A 161 -8.46 0.83 -3.88
CA PHE A 161 -8.25 1.90 -2.89
C PHE A 161 -6.85 1.80 -2.28
N SER A 162 -6.28 2.96 -2.00
CA SER A 162 -5.10 3.12 -1.17
C SER A 162 -5.50 3.69 0.19
N VAL A 163 -5.04 3.06 1.24
CA VAL A 163 -5.20 3.54 2.62
C VAL A 163 -3.82 3.57 3.26
N GLY A 164 -3.50 4.66 3.93
CA GLY A 164 -2.21 4.82 4.58
C GLY A 164 -2.28 5.70 5.81
N ILE A 165 -1.22 5.61 6.63
CA ILE A 165 -1.00 6.48 7.76
C ILE A 165 0.29 7.24 7.51
N THR A 166 0.24 8.54 7.64
CA THR A 166 1.39 9.42 7.58
C THR A 166 1.44 10.32 8.82
N ARG A 167 2.54 11.01 9.01
CA ARG A 167 2.68 11.99 10.08
C ARG A 167 2.90 13.36 9.47
N ASP A 168 2.10 14.30 9.93
CA ASP A 168 2.28 15.73 9.67
C ASP A 168 2.94 16.39 10.90
N ASP A 169 3.82 17.36 10.68
CA ASP A 169 4.57 17.99 11.76
C ASP A 169 3.69 18.89 12.65
N VAL A 170 2.57 19.37 12.10
CA VAL A 170 1.63 20.25 12.82
C VAL A 170 0.47 19.46 13.41
N PHE A 171 -0.12 18.57 12.61
CA PHE A 171 -1.35 17.85 12.97
C PHE A 171 -1.10 16.47 13.58
N GLY A 172 0.15 15.96 13.53
CA GLY A 172 0.47 14.63 14.05
C GLY A 172 0.07 13.51 13.06
N PRO A 173 -0.45 12.36 13.54
CA PRO A 173 -0.81 11.25 12.68
C PRO A 173 -2.06 11.60 11.85
N LEU A 174 -2.00 11.26 10.56
CA LEU A 174 -3.09 11.44 9.59
C LEU A 174 -3.40 10.10 8.94
N VAL A 175 -4.68 9.84 8.73
CA VAL A 175 -5.15 8.76 7.86
C VAL A 175 -5.42 9.32 6.48
N VAL A 176 -4.88 8.70 5.46
CA VAL A 176 -5.06 9.09 4.05
C VAL A 176 -5.72 7.95 3.32
N CYS A 177 -6.78 8.25 2.57
CA CYS A 177 -7.47 7.29 1.74
C CYS A 177 -7.75 7.90 0.36
N GLY A 178 -7.65 7.11 -0.68
CA GLY A 178 -7.92 7.57 -2.04
C GLY A 178 -7.95 6.46 -3.06
N ALA A 179 -8.20 6.82 -4.32
CA ALA A 179 -8.14 5.88 -5.43
C ALA A 179 -6.71 5.31 -5.57
N ALA A 180 -6.61 4.05 -5.96
CA ALA A 180 -5.36 3.35 -6.22
C ALA A 180 -5.29 2.83 -7.67
N GLY A 181 -4.18 2.20 -8.04
CA GLY A 181 -3.98 1.62 -9.36
C GLY A 181 -3.85 2.66 -10.46
N ALA A 182 -4.24 2.31 -11.68
CA ALA A 182 -4.14 3.20 -12.85
C ALA A 182 -4.97 4.49 -12.72
N GLN A 183 -5.95 4.50 -11.85
CA GLN A 183 -6.83 5.66 -11.64
C GLN A 183 -6.17 6.79 -10.84
N VAL A 184 -5.11 6.52 -10.08
CA VAL A 184 -4.37 7.52 -9.29
C VAL A 184 -3.84 8.66 -10.16
N ASN A 185 -3.44 8.36 -11.39
CA ASN A 185 -2.92 9.35 -12.33
C ASN A 185 -4.00 10.26 -12.92
N ILE A 186 -5.26 9.87 -12.83
CA ILE A 186 -6.40 10.56 -13.43
C ILE A 186 -7.26 11.26 -12.37
N MET A 187 -7.44 10.62 -11.22
CA MET A 187 -8.27 11.11 -10.13
C MET A 187 -7.40 11.45 -8.92
N THR A 188 -7.25 12.74 -8.65
CA THR A 188 -6.58 13.25 -7.42
C THR A 188 -7.54 13.25 -6.22
N ASP A 189 -8.50 12.33 -6.20
CA ASP A 189 -9.48 12.27 -5.11
C ASP A 189 -8.84 11.59 -3.89
N ARG A 190 -8.46 12.41 -2.94
CA ARG A 190 -7.87 12.01 -1.66
C ARG A 190 -8.67 12.60 -0.52
N GLN A 191 -8.91 11.76 0.47
CA GLN A 191 -9.44 12.20 1.76
C GLN A 191 -8.35 12.06 2.81
N ILE A 192 -8.21 13.09 3.61
CA ILE A 192 -7.27 13.11 4.74
C ILE A 192 -8.11 13.35 5.99
N ALA A 193 -7.89 12.53 6.99
CA ALA A 193 -8.61 12.65 8.25
C ALA A 193 -7.67 12.55 9.46
N LEU A 194 -8.00 13.29 10.49
CA LEU A 194 -7.35 13.22 11.80
C LEU A 194 -8.00 12.09 12.60
N PRO A 195 -7.22 11.17 13.18
CA PRO A 195 -7.77 10.26 14.17
C PRO A 195 -8.14 10.98 15.46
N PRO A 196 -9.15 10.50 16.24
CA PRO A 196 -9.97 9.32 15.93
C PRO A 196 -11.00 9.59 14.82
N LEU A 197 -11.29 8.55 14.04
CA LEU A 197 -12.30 8.61 12.98
C LEU A 197 -13.64 8.16 13.53
N ASN A 198 -14.71 8.84 13.14
CA ASN A 198 -16.10 8.49 13.45
C ASN A 198 -16.77 7.82 12.24
#